data_cd5fa2808554c81182c7aa024c2f5dca
#
_entry.id   cd5fa2808554c81182c7aa024c2f5dca
#
_cell.length_a   1.000
_cell.length_b   1.000
_cell.length_c   1.000
_cell.angle_alpha   90.00
_cell.angle_beta   90.00
_cell.angle_gamma   90.00
#
_symmetry.space_group_name_H-M   'P 1'
#
loop_
_entity.id
_entity.type
_entity.pdbx_description
1 polymer ?
#
loop_
_entity_poly.entity_id
_entity_poly.type
_entity_poly.pdbx_seq_one_letter_code
_entity_poly.pdbx_strand_id
1 'polypeptide(L)'
;MKKKMVTALLAVSMLAGLSAVNVMAADDDTITVGFSQVGAESDWRTANTESMKSTFSEDNGYELIFDDAQQKQENQLTAIRNFIQQEVDYIVLAPVTETGWDTVLQEAKDAGIPVIIVDRMVDVSDDSSTLHGRIQLQT
;
A
#
# COMPACT_ATOMS: atom_id res chain seq x y z
N MET A 1 -34.44 22.19 -61.08
CA MET A 1 -34.34 21.81 -59.70
C MET A 1 -33.02 21.11 -59.47
N LYS A 2 -32.04 21.81 -59.05
CA LYS A 2 -30.70 21.25 -58.90
C LYS A 2 -30.33 21.26 -57.44
N LYS A 3 -30.43 20.11 -56.84
CA LYS A 3 -29.88 19.89 -55.49
C LYS A 3 -28.37 19.91 -55.59
N LYS A 4 -27.76 20.99 -55.24
CA LYS A 4 -26.32 21.07 -55.11
C LYS A 4 -25.95 20.43 -53.79
N MET A 5 -25.34 19.29 -53.92
CA MET A 5 -24.69 18.59 -52.81
C MET A 5 -23.52 19.45 -52.30
N VAL A 6 -23.63 19.90 -51.11
CA VAL A 6 -22.53 20.47 -50.36
C VAL A 6 -21.99 19.34 -49.49
N THR A 7 -21.18 18.52 -50.13
CA THR A 7 -20.56 17.39 -49.48
C THR A 7 -19.05 17.49 -49.70
N ALA A 8 -18.44 18.53 -49.20
CA ALA A 8 -16.99 18.59 -49.40
C ALA A 8 -16.24 19.39 -48.34
N LEU A 9 -16.81 19.63 -47.19
CA LEU A 9 -16.12 20.48 -46.20
C LEU A 9 -16.01 19.92 -44.82
N LEU A 10 -16.17 18.63 -44.66
CA LEU A 10 -16.06 17.99 -43.33
C LEU A 10 -14.85 17.08 -43.14
N ALA A 11 -13.93 17.10 -44.08
CA ALA A 11 -12.79 16.17 -44.01
C ALA A 11 -11.46 16.79 -43.58
N VAL A 12 -11.42 18.06 -43.20
CA VAL A 12 -10.12 18.71 -42.95
C VAL A 12 -9.89 19.09 -41.51
N SER A 13 -10.87 18.96 -40.65
CA SER A 13 -10.72 19.40 -39.25
C SER A 13 -10.32 18.29 -38.28
N MET A 14 -9.89 17.14 -38.71
CA MET A 14 -9.44 16.05 -37.82
C MET A 14 -7.94 15.82 -37.79
N LEU A 15 -7.15 16.73 -38.27
CA LEU A 15 -5.69 16.55 -38.28
C LEU A 15 -4.93 17.44 -37.30
N ALA A 16 -5.61 18.11 -36.41
CA ALA A 16 -4.94 18.98 -35.44
C ALA A 16 -5.26 18.58 -33.99
N GLY A 17 -4.94 17.38 -33.60
CA GLY A 17 -5.28 16.92 -32.29
C GLY A 17 -4.50 15.72 -31.78
N LEU A 18 -3.43 15.31 -32.43
CA LEU A 18 -2.44 14.47 -31.77
C LEU A 18 -1.47 15.38 -31.00
N SER A 19 -2.00 16.05 -29.99
CA SER A 19 -1.16 16.32 -28.84
C SER A 19 -0.80 14.93 -28.31
N ALA A 20 0.42 14.50 -28.58
CA ALA A 20 1.03 13.45 -27.82
C ALA A 20 0.98 13.91 -26.37
N VAL A 21 -0.04 13.47 -25.65
CA VAL A 21 0.05 13.43 -24.22
C VAL A 21 1.19 12.46 -23.99
N ASN A 22 2.38 13.00 -23.79
CA ASN A 22 3.39 12.26 -23.06
C ASN A 22 2.75 12.03 -21.69
N VAL A 23 2.02 10.94 -21.58
CA VAL A 23 1.88 10.27 -20.31
C VAL A 23 3.31 9.85 -20.03
N MET A 24 4.02 10.70 -19.30
CA MET A 24 5.14 10.21 -18.51
C MET A 24 4.50 9.11 -17.70
N ALA A 25 4.73 7.86 -18.07
CA ALA A 25 4.67 6.79 -17.12
C ALA A 25 5.59 7.28 -16.01
N ALA A 26 5.02 7.64 -14.87
CA ALA A 26 5.78 7.76 -13.66
C ALA A 26 6.58 6.46 -13.63
N ASP A 27 7.88 6.54 -13.51
CA ASP A 27 8.70 5.39 -13.20
C ASP A 27 8.12 4.84 -11.92
N ASP A 28 7.37 3.75 -12.05
CA ASP A 28 6.60 3.13 -10.98
C ASP A 28 7.50 2.14 -10.23
N ASP A 29 8.76 2.56 -10.05
CA ASP A 29 9.76 1.82 -9.27
C ASP A 29 9.69 2.15 -7.76
N THR A 30 8.77 3.04 -7.35
CA THR A 30 8.56 3.39 -5.95
C THR A 30 7.78 2.27 -5.26
N ILE A 31 8.39 1.68 -4.22
CA ILE A 31 7.74 0.64 -3.42
C ILE A 31 6.92 1.29 -2.32
N THR A 32 5.62 1.02 -2.31
CA THR A 32 4.69 1.54 -1.29
C THR A 32 4.57 0.55 -0.13
N VAL A 33 4.85 1.03 1.08
CA VAL A 33 4.80 0.25 2.31
C VAL A 33 3.76 0.82 3.26
N GLY A 34 2.76 0.03 3.63
CA GLY A 34 1.82 0.36 4.71
C GLY A 34 2.39 -0.11 6.04
N PHE A 35 2.59 0.78 7.01
CA PHE A 35 3.07 0.42 8.34
C PHE A 35 2.06 0.79 9.43
N SER A 36 1.53 -0.21 10.12
CA SER A 36 0.67 -0.02 11.30
C SER A 36 1.45 -0.33 12.57
N GLN A 37 1.70 0.73 13.36
CA GLN A 37 2.37 0.69 14.66
C GLN A 37 1.36 0.53 15.78
N VAL A 38 1.74 -0.11 16.88
CA VAL A 38 0.92 -0.24 18.09
C VAL A 38 0.51 1.13 18.63
N GLY A 39 1.46 2.05 18.71
CA GLY A 39 1.27 3.37 19.29
C GLY A 39 2.61 4.07 19.52
N ALA A 40 2.58 5.17 20.27
CA ALA A 40 3.75 5.94 20.67
C ALA A 40 3.92 5.97 22.19
N GLU A 41 3.55 4.87 22.87
CA GLU A 41 3.48 4.77 24.33
C GLU A 41 4.84 4.63 25.03
N SER A 42 5.92 4.50 24.25
CA SER A 42 7.29 4.39 24.81
C SER A 42 8.33 5.02 23.88
N ASP A 43 9.47 5.38 24.46
CA ASP A 43 10.61 5.89 23.70
C ASP A 43 11.09 4.90 22.64
N TRP A 44 11.02 3.59 22.94
CA TRP A 44 11.36 2.55 21.99
C TRP A 44 10.41 2.55 20.78
N ARG A 45 9.11 2.69 21.01
CA ARG A 45 8.10 2.77 19.93
C ARG A 45 8.33 3.98 19.03
N THR A 46 8.61 5.11 19.66
CA THR A 46 8.93 6.35 18.95
C THR A 46 10.19 6.17 18.11
N ALA A 47 11.25 5.63 18.68
CA ALA A 47 12.50 5.38 17.97
C ALA A 47 12.31 4.36 16.81
N ASN A 48 11.52 3.32 17.02
CA ASN A 48 11.18 2.35 15.98
C ASN A 48 10.42 3.01 14.83
N THR A 49 9.42 3.84 15.13
CA THR A 49 8.66 4.59 14.13
C THR A 49 9.56 5.52 13.31
N GLU A 50 10.45 6.26 13.95
CA GLU A 50 11.40 7.14 13.27
C GLU A 50 12.38 6.35 12.38
N SER A 51 12.84 5.19 12.86
CA SER A 51 13.67 4.28 12.06
C SER A 51 12.94 3.80 10.82
N MET A 52 11.67 3.40 10.94
CA MET A 52 10.85 2.96 9.82
C MET A 52 10.65 4.09 8.80
N LYS A 53 10.32 5.30 9.25
CA LYS A 53 10.16 6.48 8.39
C LYS A 53 11.45 6.86 7.67
N SER A 54 12.57 6.75 8.33
CA SER A 54 13.88 7.03 7.74
C SER A 54 14.29 5.98 6.70
N THR A 55 14.01 4.71 6.98
CA THR A 55 14.36 3.59 6.09
C THR A 55 13.48 3.57 4.85
N PHE A 56 12.18 3.71 5.03
CA PHE A 56 11.19 3.69 3.94
C PHE A 56 10.84 5.12 3.50
N SER A 57 11.86 5.90 3.14
CA SER A 57 11.71 7.25 2.65
C SER A 57 11.76 7.34 1.12
N GLU A 58 11.25 8.41 0.56
CA GLU A 58 11.31 8.70 -0.89
C GLU A 58 12.76 8.69 -1.42
N ASP A 59 13.71 9.21 -0.64
CA ASP A 59 15.13 9.22 -1.00
C ASP A 59 15.70 7.79 -1.19
N ASN A 60 15.09 6.80 -0.56
CA ASN A 60 15.45 5.40 -0.67
C ASN A 60 14.56 4.62 -1.67
N GLY A 61 13.67 5.29 -2.40
CA GLY A 61 12.77 4.69 -3.38
C GLY A 61 11.50 4.08 -2.78
N TYR A 62 11.09 4.55 -1.61
CA TYR A 62 9.88 4.07 -0.92
C TYR A 62 8.88 5.19 -0.68
N GLU A 63 7.61 4.81 -0.62
CA GLU A 63 6.52 5.60 -0.06
C GLU A 63 5.99 4.89 1.17
N LEU A 64 6.09 5.52 2.35
CA LEU A 64 5.59 4.96 3.60
C LEU A 64 4.24 5.56 3.97
N ILE A 65 3.21 4.71 4.03
CA ILE A 65 1.89 5.05 4.58
C ILE A 65 1.87 4.58 6.02
N PHE A 66 1.97 5.52 6.96
CA PHE A 66 2.07 5.24 8.39
C PHE A 66 0.71 5.37 9.08
N ASP A 67 0.41 4.41 9.96
CA ASP A 67 -0.75 4.41 10.84
C ASP A 67 -0.34 4.16 12.29
N ASP A 68 -0.83 5.02 13.19
CA ASP A 68 -0.71 4.84 14.64
C ASP A 68 -2.02 4.27 15.20
N ALA A 69 -1.98 3.04 15.63
CA ALA A 69 -3.15 2.33 16.13
C ALA A 69 -3.65 2.82 17.47
N GLN A 70 -2.90 3.64 18.18
CA GLN A 70 -3.28 4.14 19.53
C GLN A 70 -3.63 2.98 20.48
N GLN A 71 -2.88 1.88 20.41
CA GLN A 71 -3.05 0.66 21.20
C GLN A 71 -4.40 -0.05 21.00
N LYS A 72 -5.05 0.17 19.85
CA LYS A 72 -6.34 -0.45 19.51
C LYS A 72 -6.21 -1.36 18.29
N GLN A 73 -6.52 -2.64 18.48
CA GLN A 73 -6.51 -3.61 17.39
C GLN A 73 -7.49 -3.21 16.28
N GLU A 74 -8.65 -2.69 16.60
CA GLU A 74 -9.65 -2.26 15.63
C GLU A 74 -9.11 -1.21 14.65
N ASN A 75 -8.22 -0.32 15.12
CA ASN A 75 -7.56 0.66 14.28
C ASN A 75 -6.59 -0.03 13.31
N GLN A 76 -5.85 -1.04 13.76
CA GLN A 76 -4.94 -1.81 12.91
C GLN A 76 -5.71 -2.62 11.85
N LEU A 77 -6.82 -3.23 12.22
CA LEU A 77 -7.68 -3.95 11.26
C LEU A 77 -8.19 -3.00 10.16
N THR A 78 -8.56 -1.79 10.54
CA THR A 78 -8.98 -0.73 9.60
C THR A 78 -7.81 -0.27 8.73
N ALA A 79 -6.65 -0.03 9.34
CA ALA A 79 -5.44 0.40 8.63
C ALA A 79 -5.02 -0.63 7.57
N ILE A 80 -4.98 -1.92 7.91
CA ILE A 80 -4.63 -2.99 6.96
C ILE A 80 -5.60 -3.01 5.78
N ARG A 81 -6.91 -2.89 6.01
CA ARG A 81 -7.89 -2.81 4.92
C ARG A 81 -7.70 -1.57 4.04
N ASN A 82 -7.34 -0.44 4.63
CA ASN A 82 -7.01 0.77 3.89
C ASN A 82 -5.74 0.58 3.04
N PHE A 83 -4.72 -0.09 3.56
CA PHE A 83 -3.52 -0.44 2.79
C PHE A 83 -3.84 -1.37 1.62
N ILE A 84 -4.71 -2.36 1.83
CA ILE A 84 -5.18 -3.26 0.76
C ILE A 84 -5.92 -2.46 -0.32
N GLN A 85 -6.79 -1.53 0.07
CA GLN A 85 -7.53 -0.68 -0.89
C GLN A 85 -6.62 0.27 -1.68
N GLN A 86 -5.50 0.67 -1.09
CA GLN A 86 -4.48 1.50 -1.74
C GLN A 86 -3.48 0.67 -2.54
N GLU A 87 -3.65 -0.66 -2.56
CA GLU A 87 -2.80 -1.59 -3.33
C GLU A 87 -1.30 -1.42 -3.01
N VAL A 88 -0.96 -1.26 -1.71
CA VAL A 88 0.43 -1.18 -1.29
C VAL A 88 1.20 -2.46 -1.64
N ASP A 89 2.52 -2.35 -1.84
CA ASP A 89 3.36 -3.50 -2.18
C ASP A 89 3.62 -4.41 -0.98
N TYR A 90 3.75 -3.82 0.20
CA TYR A 90 4.00 -4.54 1.46
C TYR A 90 3.25 -3.90 2.61
N ILE A 91 2.84 -4.74 3.56
CA ILE A 91 2.30 -4.30 4.84
C ILE A 91 3.27 -4.72 5.95
N VAL A 92 3.64 -3.79 6.82
CA VAL A 92 4.38 -4.05 8.05
C VAL A 92 3.43 -3.84 9.23
N LEU A 93 3.32 -4.83 10.09
CA LEU A 93 2.42 -4.81 11.24
C LEU A 93 3.20 -5.07 12.52
N ALA A 94 3.17 -4.08 13.45
CA ALA A 94 3.53 -4.27 14.83
C ALA A 94 2.23 -4.51 15.63
N PRO A 95 1.83 -5.77 15.92
CA PRO A 95 0.49 -6.06 16.37
C PRO A 95 0.23 -5.66 17.83
N VAL A 96 -0.95 -5.11 18.11
CA VAL A 96 -1.40 -4.78 19.48
C VAL A 96 -1.68 -6.05 20.29
N THR A 97 -2.24 -7.07 19.63
CA THR A 97 -2.64 -8.35 20.22
C THR A 97 -2.02 -9.52 19.47
N GLU A 98 -2.05 -10.71 20.06
CA GLU A 98 -1.56 -11.94 19.42
C GLU A 98 -2.62 -12.60 18.55
N THR A 99 -3.90 -12.41 18.85
CA THR A 99 -5.03 -13.08 18.19
C THR A 99 -5.96 -12.13 17.47
N GLY A 100 -6.84 -12.68 16.62
CA GLY A 100 -7.87 -11.92 15.92
C GLY A 100 -7.43 -11.36 14.57
N TRP A 101 -6.41 -11.94 13.97
CA TRP A 101 -5.80 -11.47 12.71
C TRP A 101 -6.20 -12.27 11.48
N ASP A 102 -6.73 -13.51 11.66
CA ASP A 102 -6.98 -14.46 10.57
C ASP A 102 -7.71 -13.83 9.38
N THR A 103 -8.80 -13.11 9.63
CA THR A 103 -9.62 -12.54 8.56
C THR A 103 -8.86 -11.50 7.76
N VAL A 104 -8.24 -10.52 8.40
CA VAL A 104 -7.56 -9.41 7.70
C VAL A 104 -6.27 -9.88 7.03
N LEU A 105 -5.57 -10.84 7.61
CA LEU A 105 -4.39 -11.44 6.98
C LEU A 105 -4.78 -12.28 5.76
N GLN A 106 -5.92 -12.96 5.81
CA GLN A 106 -6.46 -13.64 4.63
C GLN A 106 -6.88 -12.64 3.55
N GLU A 107 -7.51 -11.51 3.92
CA GLU A 107 -7.84 -10.43 2.98
C GLU A 107 -6.58 -9.89 2.26
N ALA A 108 -5.49 -9.67 3.01
CA ALA A 108 -4.22 -9.24 2.43
C ALA A 108 -3.61 -10.30 1.49
N LYS A 109 -3.66 -11.57 1.88
CA LYS A 109 -3.21 -12.70 1.07
C LYS A 109 -4.00 -12.80 -0.23
N ASP A 110 -5.32 -12.68 -0.18
CA ASP A 110 -6.20 -12.73 -1.36
C ASP A 110 -5.93 -11.56 -2.31
N ALA A 111 -5.51 -10.42 -1.77
CA ALA A 111 -5.06 -9.26 -2.54
C ALA A 111 -3.61 -9.41 -3.07
N GLY A 112 -2.90 -10.47 -2.70
CA GLY A 112 -1.52 -10.70 -3.09
C GLY A 112 -0.49 -9.80 -2.39
N ILE A 113 -0.85 -9.19 -1.26
CA ILE A 113 0.00 -8.26 -0.50
C ILE A 113 0.66 -9.00 0.66
N PRO A 114 2.01 -9.13 0.69
CA PRO A 114 2.71 -9.74 1.80
C PRO A 114 2.61 -8.89 3.07
N VAL A 115 2.42 -9.56 4.21
CA VAL A 115 2.41 -8.93 5.54
C VAL A 115 3.63 -9.39 6.34
N ILE A 116 4.40 -8.42 6.80
CA ILE A 116 5.59 -8.64 7.64
C ILE A 116 5.21 -8.29 9.08
N ILE A 117 5.29 -9.27 9.96
CA ILE A 117 5.02 -9.08 11.39
C ILE A 117 6.33 -8.74 12.09
N VAL A 118 6.31 -7.67 12.88
CA VAL A 118 7.46 -7.18 13.65
C VAL A 118 7.09 -7.03 15.13
N ASP A 119 8.10 -7.00 16.01
CA ASP A 119 7.99 -6.83 17.46
C ASP A 119 7.45 -8.07 18.17
N ARG A 120 6.24 -8.50 17.91
CA ARG A 120 5.63 -9.69 18.53
C ARG A 120 4.95 -10.59 17.51
N MET A 121 4.78 -11.85 17.89
CA MET A 121 4.13 -12.84 17.04
C MET A 121 2.60 -12.67 17.05
N VAL A 122 1.97 -13.12 15.99
CA VAL A 122 0.53 -13.33 15.93
C VAL A 122 0.22 -14.81 15.90
N ASP A 123 -0.88 -15.20 16.55
CA ASP A 123 -1.41 -16.55 16.51
C ASP A 123 -2.45 -16.61 15.38
N VAL A 124 -2.13 -17.36 14.35
CA VAL A 124 -2.99 -17.54 13.17
C VAL A 124 -3.21 -19.02 12.94
N SER A 125 -4.37 -19.38 12.46
CA SER A 125 -4.67 -20.75 12.06
C SER A 125 -3.76 -21.20 10.91
N ASP A 126 -3.36 -22.45 10.90
CA ASP A 126 -2.40 -23.05 9.94
C ASP A 126 -2.76 -22.81 8.46
N ASP A 127 -4.02 -22.54 8.14
CA ASP A 127 -4.49 -22.32 6.79
C ASP A 127 -4.16 -20.92 6.24
N SER A 128 -3.84 -19.96 7.12
CA SER A 128 -3.40 -18.60 6.74
C SER A 128 -1.88 -18.48 6.61
N SER A 129 -1.14 -19.57 6.78
CA SER A 129 0.32 -19.65 6.94
C SER A 129 1.15 -19.41 5.67
N THR A 130 0.71 -18.55 4.76
CA THR A 130 1.62 -18.04 3.73
C THR A 130 2.21 -16.69 4.17
N LEU A 131 2.60 -16.60 5.41
CA LEU A 131 3.50 -15.55 5.89
C LEU A 131 4.91 -15.89 5.39
N HIS A 132 5.27 -15.38 4.23
CA HIS A 132 6.63 -15.46 3.73
C HIS A 132 7.47 -14.41 4.45
N GLY A 133 8.26 -14.86 5.38
CA GLY A 133 9.33 -14.08 5.94
C GLY A 133 9.21 -13.78 7.43
N ARG A 134 9.62 -14.75 8.23
CA ARG A 134 9.98 -14.50 9.63
C ARG A 134 11.31 -13.74 9.65
N ILE A 135 11.26 -12.41 9.63
CA ILE A 135 12.45 -11.61 9.95
C ILE A 135 12.44 -11.41 11.46
N GLN A 136 13.16 -12.28 12.17
CA GLN A 136 13.55 -12.02 13.54
C GLN A 136 14.76 -11.09 13.50
N LEU A 137 14.54 -9.81 13.76
CA LEU A 137 15.62 -8.93 14.18
C LEU A 137 15.86 -9.18 15.66
N GLN A 138 16.77 -10.10 15.97
CA GLN A 138 17.36 -10.19 17.29
C GLN A 138 18.44 -9.12 17.39
N THR A 139 18.22 -8.19 18.32
CA THR A 139 19.28 -7.32 18.85
C THR A 139 20.05 -8.06 19.95
#